data_0f719c1c6999a048acf4020c034d7eaa
#
_entry.id   0f719c1c6999a048acf4020c034d7eaa
#
_cell.length_a   1.000
_cell.length_b   1.000
_cell.length_c   1.000
_cell.angle_alpha   90.00
_cell.angle_beta   90.00
_cell.angle_gamma   90.00
#
_symmetry.space_group_name_H-M   'P 1'
#
loop_
_entity.id
_entity.type
_entity.pdbx_description
1 polymer ?
#
loop_
_entity_poly.entity_id
_entity_poly.type
_entity_poly.pdbx_seq_one_letter_code
_entity_poly.pdbx_strand_id
1 'polypeptide(L)'
;MTLDEALHYIHAVCWKGSIPGLERISALLDKMGHPERTLKFVHVTGTNGKGSTCAMVASVLRQAGYRTGLYTSPYIVRFNERMQINGEQISDDELCAITEEIKPLADSIFEQPTEFEMVTAIAFAWFARRRCDIVVCEVGMGGEFDATNVIGAPEAAVLCNIGLDHTEVLGDTLEKIAATKSGIIKSGCDAVLYRSTDGVEAVVEQRCREVGAALHKVDFTQLHLRQHSLEGQVFDFGGRENLHLPLLGKHQLHNAAVALTTLDVLQKRGWNITEDDIRQGLSRVTWPGRFQIIRRAPLFLIDGGHNPQCIQALAQNIADYLPNRPLTVLTGVLGDKDYHCMYRSVADHAVEFITVTPDNPRALTAQELAKYLVSFGKPVTPCDTVADGVRLAIDHAGKDGTVLCYGSLYLLGDVINAVD
;
A
#
# COMPACT_ATOMS: atom_id res chain seq x y z
N MET A 1 5.30 29.11 -2.76
CA MET A 1 6.39 28.32 -3.40
C MET A 1 5.85 27.56 -4.59
N THR A 2 6.70 27.15 -5.52
CA THR A 2 6.32 26.25 -6.63
C THR A 2 6.25 24.80 -6.15
N LEU A 3 5.68 23.90 -6.97
CA LEU A 3 5.64 22.46 -6.65
C LEU A 3 7.05 21.88 -6.50
N ASP A 4 7.96 22.22 -7.42
CA ASP A 4 9.34 21.75 -7.37
C ASP A 4 10.07 22.22 -6.10
N GLU A 5 9.86 23.47 -5.68
CA GLU A 5 10.39 23.99 -4.41
C GLU A 5 9.81 23.27 -3.19
N ALA A 6 8.50 22.97 -3.21
CA ALA A 6 7.84 22.24 -2.12
C ALA A 6 8.37 20.80 -2.02
N LEU A 7 8.43 20.09 -3.14
CA LEU A 7 8.96 18.73 -3.19
C LEU A 7 10.45 18.68 -2.83
N HIS A 8 11.25 19.64 -3.35
CA HIS A 8 12.66 19.74 -2.99
C HIS A 8 12.84 19.92 -1.46
N TYR A 9 12.04 20.79 -0.84
CA TYR A 9 12.09 21.00 0.61
C TYR A 9 11.70 19.73 1.38
N ILE A 10 10.61 19.07 0.99
CA ILE A 10 10.16 17.82 1.62
C ILE A 10 11.22 16.72 1.50
N HIS A 11 11.82 16.57 0.32
CA HIS A 11 12.84 15.53 0.07
C HIS A 11 14.24 15.89 0.56
N ALA A 12 14.51 17.16 0.92
CA ALA A 12 15.85 17.60 1.37
C ALA A 12 16.36 16.81 2.59
N VAL A 13 15.48 16.20 3.37
CA VAL A 13 15.80 15.38 4.54
C VAL A 13 15.64 13.86 4.31
N CYS A 14 15.41 13.43 3.06
CA CYS A 14 15.19 11.99 2.74
C CYS A 14 16.42 11.13 3.09
N TRP A 15 17.63 11.70 3.10
CA TRP A 15 18.86 11.03 3.51
C TRP A 15 18.84 10.54 4.97
N LYS A 16 18.00 11.12 5.82
CA LYS A 16 17.82 10.64 7.21
C LYS A 16 17.18 9.26 7.27
N GLY A 17 16.51 8.83 6.20
CA GLY A 17 15.77 7.57 6.19
C GLY A 17 14.62 7.55 7.20
N SER A 18 14.26 6.36 7.65
CA SER A 18 13.25 6.17 8.69
C SER A 18 13.92 6.15 10.05
N ILE A 19 13.63 7.14 10.89
CA ILE A 19 14.13 7.24 12.27
C ILE A 19 12.92 7.02 13.18
N PRO A 20 12.83 5.87 13.89
CA PRO A 20 11.74 5.61 14.82
C PRO A 20 11.67 6.67 15.94
N GLY A 21 10.44 6.98 16.36
CA GLY A 21 10.17 7.95 17.43
C GLY A 21 9.07 8.93 17.05
N LEU A 22 8.36 9.46 18.05
CA LEU A 22 7.24 10.36 17.86
C LEU A 22 7.57 11.81 18.26
N GLU A 23 8.74 12.06 18.83
CA GLU A 23 9.10 13.34 19.45
C GLU A 23 9.15 14.46 18.41
N ARG A 24 9.77 14.24 17.25
CA ARG A 24 9.94 15.23 16.18
C ARG A 24 8.60 15.63 15.55
N ILE A 25 7.79 14.63 15.19
CA ILE A 25 6.47 14.92 14.62
C ILE A 25 5.54 15.54 15.67
N SER A 26 5.58 15.11 16.93
CA SER A 26 4.81 15.73 18.01
C SER A 26 5.19 17.19 18.18
N ALA A 27 6.49 17.52 18.20
CA ALA A 27 6.96 18.90 18.28
C ALA A 27 6.48 19.77 17.09
N LEU A 28 6.40 19.18 15.90
CA LEU A 28 5.86 19.87 14.73
C LEU A 28 4.35 20.11 14.88
N LEU A 29 3.58 19.08 15.24
CA LEU A 29 2.13 19.18 15.43
C LEU A 29 1.75 20.12 16.58
N ASP A 30 2.53 20.19 17.66
CA ASP A 30 2.38 21.18 18.73
C ASP A 30 2.41 22.62 18.16
N LYS A 31 3.40 22.92 17.31
CA LYS A 31 3.52 24.22 16.66
C LYS A 31 2.40 24.49 15.64
N MET A 32 1.83 23.45 15.05
CA MET A 32 0.71 23.54 14.10
C MET A 32 -0.67 23.59 14.79
N GLY A 33 -0.74 23.51 16.13
CA GLY A 33 -1.99 23.54 16.88
C GLY A 33 -2.79 22.25 16.83
N HIS A 34 -2.15 21.11 16.62
CA HIS A 34 -2.71 19.76 16.69
C HIS A 34 -3.87 19.50 15.72
N PRO A 35 -3.68 19.66 14.40
CA PRO A 35 -4.74 19.40 13.41
C PRO A 35 -5.27 17.95 13.49
N GLU A 36 -4.43 16.98 13.86
CA GLU A 36 -4.78 15.57 14.01
C GLU A 36 -5.85 15.31 15.07
N ARG A 37 -5.96 16.15 16.08
CA ARG A 37 -6.95 15.98 17.18
C ARG A 37 -8.38 16.28 16.74
N THR A 38 -8.57 16.93 15.61
CA THR A 38 -9.89 17.25 15.06
C THR A 38 -10.43 16.15 14.15
N LEU A 39 -9.62 15.12 13.87
CA LEU A 39 -9.90 14.06 12.91
C LEU A 39 -10.22 12.75 13.63
N LYS A 40 -11.02 11.91 12.96
CA LYS A 40 -11.24 10.52 13.33
C LYS A 40 -10.47 9.62 12.36
N PHE A 41 -10.00 8.46 12.84
CA PHE A 41 -9.11 7.61 12.04
C PHE A 41 -9.54 6.15 12.02
N VAL A 42 -9.38 5.51 10.86
CA VAL A 42 -9.11 4.07 10.74
C VAL A 42 -7.62 3.96 10.51
N HIS A 43 -6.89 3.34 11.44
CA HIS A 43 -5.43 3.26 11.40
C HIS A 43 -4.99 1.87 11.00
N VAL A 44 -4.28 1.73 9.88
CA VAL A 44 -4.03 0.44 9.24
C VAL A 44 -2.54 0.13 9.18
N THR A 45 -2.12 -0.96 9.82
CA THR A 45 -0.76 -1.50 9.73
C THR A 45 -0.75 -2.92 9.16
N GLY A 46 0.41 -3.46 8.92
CA GLY A 46 0.65 -4.80 8.38
C GLY A 46 1.95 -4.86 7.60
N THR A 47 2.38 -6.05 7.20
CA THR A 47 3.46 -6.20 6.24
C THR A 47 2.91 -6.02 4.84
N ASN A 48 1.90 -6.78 4.46
CA ASN A 48 1.25 -6.71 3.16
C ASN A 48 -0.25 -6.40 3.30
N GLY A 49 -0.85 -5.85 2.25
CA GLY A 49 -2.30 -5.61 2.18
C GLY A 49 -2.77 -4.28 2.76
N LYS A 50 -1.92 -3.49 3.43
CA LYS A 50 -2.29 -2.20 4.03
C LYS A 50 -3.02 -1.28 3.05
N GLY A 51 -2.36 -0.84 1.99
CA GLY A 51 -2.91 0.11 1.02
C GLY A 51 -4.18 -0.40 0.34
N SER A 52 -4.24 -1.69 -0.04
CA SER A 52 -5.46 -2.28 -0.60
C SER A 52 -6.62 -2.26 0.38
N THR A 53 -6.38 -2.60 1.67
CA THR A 53 -7.40 -2.53 2.72
C THR A 53 -7.84 -1.08 2.96
N CYS A 54 -6.91 -0.13 3.02
CA CYS A 54 -7.21 1.29 3.11
C CYS A 54 -8.11 1.77 1.96
N ALA A 55 -7.77 1.41 0.72
CA ALA A 55 -8.54 1.78 -0.46
C ALA A 55 -9.97 1.22 -0.41
N MET A 56 -10.15 -0.04 0.00
CA MET A 56 -11.47 -0.66 0.13
C MET A 56 -12.31 0.03 1.20
N VAL A 57 -11.77 0.27 2.39
CA VAL A 57 -12.47 0.96 3.47
C VAL A 57 -12.83 2.39 3.07
N ALA A 58 -11.89 3.14 2.49
CA ALA A 58 -12.12 4.51 2.04
C ALA A 58 -13.17 4.58 0.93
N SER A 59 -13.17 3.62 -0.02
CA SER A 59 -14.17 3.55 -1.09
C SER A 59 -15.58 3.37 -0.54
N VAL A 60 -15.77 2.50 0.46
CA VAL A 60 -17.07 2.28 1.10
C VAL A 60 -17.50 3.50 1.93
N LEU A 61 -16.61 4.09 2.71
CA LEU A 61 -16.92 5.30 3.50
C LEU A 61 -17.32 6.48 2.60
N ARG A 62 -16.61 6.67 1.48
CA ARG A 62 -16.98 7.64 0.45
C ARG A 62 -18.37 7.35 -0.12
N GLN A 63 -18.67 6.08 -0.43
CA GLN A 63 -19.98 5.67 -0.96
C GLN A 63 -21.11 5.94 0.05
N ALA A 64 -20.84 5.76 1.36
CA ALA A 64 -21.75 6.10 2.45
C ALA A 64 -21.92 7.61 2.68
N GLY A 65 -21.29 8.45 1.85
CA GLY A 65 -21.45 9.91 1.87
C GLY A 65 -20.51 10.66 2.81
N TYR A 66 -19.56 9.98 3.47
CA TYR A 66 -18.57 10.64 4.32
C TYR A 66 -17.49 11.34 3.49
N ARG A 67 -17.06 12.51 3.95
CA ARG A 67 -15.83 13.14 3.45
C ARG A 67 -14.63 12.37 4.00
N THR A 68 -14.14 11.45 3.21
CA THR A 68 -13.15 10.46 3.60
C THR A 68 -11.77 10.85 3.13
N GLY A 69 -10.85 11.08 4.08
CA GLY A 69 -9.42 11.19 3.81
C GLY A 69 -8.81 9.80 3.61
N LEU A 70 -7.86 9.69 2.70
CA LEU A 70 -7.03 8.50 2.50
C LEU A 70 -5.57 8.93 2.49
N TYR A 71 -4.79 8.40 3.45
CA TYR A 71 -3.34 8.60 3.54
C TYR A 71 -2.62 7.28 3.32
N THR A 72 -1.76 7.24 2.31
CA THR A 72 -1.07 6.00 1.89
C THR A 72 0.38 6.26 1.46
N SER A 73 1.21 5.20 1.49
CA SER A 73 2.60 5.27 1.04
C SER A 73 3.11 3.90 0.55
N PRO A 74 4.09 3.90 -0.39
CA PRO A 74 4.55 5.03 -1.20
C PRO A 74 3.54 5.39 -2.31
N TYR A 75 3.78 6.47 -3.03
CA TYR A 75 3.08 6.78 -4.29
C TYR A 75 3.65 5.97 -5.47
N ILE A 76 2.92 5.92 -6.58
CA ILE A 76 3.34 5.22 -7.80
C ILE A 76 3.75 6.19 -8.89
N VAL A 77 2.91 7.15 -9.26
CA VAL A 77 3.17 8.11 -10.33
C VAL A 77 3.46 9.50 -9.79
N ARG A 78 2.61 9.99 -8.87
CA ARG A 78 2.69 11.36 -8.36
C ARG A 78 2.72 11.39 -6.83
N PHE A 79 3.55 12.25 -6.27
CA PHE A 79 3.64 12.49 -4.83
C PHE A 79 2.27 12.72 -4.17
N ASN A 80 1.39 13.43 -4.86
CA ASN A 80 0.05 13.81 -4.39
C ASN A 80 -0.87 12.60 -4.11
N GLU A 81 -0.59 11.42 -4.70
CA GLU A 81 -1.34 10.18 -4.46
C GLU A 81 -1.38 9.78 -3.00
N ARG A 82 -0.37 10.21 -2.22
CA ARG A 82 -0.27 9.92 -0.78
C ARG A 82 -1.43 10.50 0.03
N MET A 83 -2.08 11.54 -0.49
CA MET A 83 -3.13 12.29 0.20
C MET A 83 -4.33 12.47 -0.72
N GLN A 84 -5.45 11.85 -0.38
CA GLN A 84 -6.67 11.92 -1.17
C GLN A 84 -7.87 12.23 -0.28
N ILE A 85 -8.85 12.96 -0.81
CA ILE A 85 -10.18 13.14 -0.21
C ILE A 85 -11.21 12.71 -1.23
N ASN A 86 -12.03 11.71 -0.88
CA ASN A 86 -13.04 11.14 -1.75
C ASN A 86 -12.50 10.68 -3.13
N GLY A 87 -11.23 10.22 -3.18
CA GLY A 87 -10.54 9.76 -4.38
C GLY A 87 -9.89 10.88 -5.20
N GLU A 88 -9.99 12.13 -4.78
CA GLU A 88 -9.28 13.26 -5.39
C GLU A 88 -7.99 13.54 -4.62
N GLN A 89 -6.88 13.57 -5.33
CA GLN A 89 -5.56 13.87 -4.76
C GLN A 89 -5.49 15.34 -4.33
N ILE A 90 -4.65 15.63 -3.32
CA ILE A 90 -4.31 17.02 -2.98
C ILE A 90 -3.83 17.76 -4.23
N SER A 91 -4.33 18.97 -4.46
CA SER A 91 -3.85 19.80 -5.57
C SER A 91 -2.42 20.30 -5.32
N ASP A 92 -1.70 20.60 -6.39
CA ASP A 92 -0.35 21.15 -6.30
C ASP A 92 -0.36 22.47 -5.51
N ASP A 93 -1.36 23.32 -5.74
CA ASP A 93 -1.53 24.60 -5.02
C ASP A 93 -1.71 24.40 -3.52
N GLU A 94 -2.54 23.43 -3.10
CA GLU A 94 -2.77 23.15 -1.69
C GLU A 94 -1.54 22.54 -1.02
N LEU A 95 -0.87 21.62 -1.71
CA LEU A 95 0.39 21.04 -1.25
C LEU A 95 1.45 22.14 -1.03
N CYS A 96 1.62 23.03 -2.01
CA CYS A 96 2.54 24.15 -1.93
C CYS A 96 2.18 25.10 -0.78
N ALA A 97 0.91 25.51 -0.66
CA ALA A 97 0.46 26.44 0.37
C ALA A 97 0.70 25.87 1.78
N ILE A 98 0.33 24.60 2.01
CA ILE A 98 0.52 23.95 3.31
C ILE A 98 2.01 23.77 3.62
N THR A 99 2.81 23.38 2.64
CA THR A 99 4.26 23.23 2.82
C THR A 99 4.92 24.56 3.18
N GLU A 100 4.53 25.65 2.51
CA GLU A 100 5.02 27.00 2.79
C GLU A 100 4.70 27.48 4.21
N GLU A 101 3.52 27.15 4.71
CA GLU A 101 3.13 27.47 6.09
C GLU A 101 3.86 26.64 7.14
N ILE A 102 4.06 25.33 6.86
CA ILE A 102 4.70 24.39 7.80
C ILE A 102 6.22 24.59 7.83
N LYS A 103 6.82 24.97 6.72
CA LYS A 103 8.28 25.14 6.60
C LYS A 103 8.91 25.92 7.74
N PRO A 104 8.52 27.18 8.09
CA PRO A 104 9.16 27.93 9.17
C PRO A 104 8.95 27.27 10.54
N LEU A 105 7.86 26.52 10.75
CA LEU A 105 7.62 25.77 11.98
C LEU A 105 8.59 24.60 12.10
N ALA A 106 8.74 23.82 11.03
CA ALA A 106 9.66 22.69 10.97
C ALA A 106 11.13 23.12 11.09
N ASP A 107 11.52 24.21 10.42
CA ASP A 107 12.89 24.77 10.46
C ASP A 107 13.25 25.28 11.88
N SER A 108 12.26 25.62 12.70
CA SER A 108 12.46 26.06 14.09
C SER A 108 12.65 24.93 15.10
N ILE A 109 12.51 23.67 14.68
CA ILE A 109 12.69 22.48 15.55
C ILE A 109 14.15 22.06 15.50
N PHE A 110 14.76 21.86 16.68
CA PHE A 110 16.19 21.49 16.77
C PHE A 110 16.52 20.19 16.04
N GLU A 111 15.71 19.15 16.26
CA GLU A 111 15.76 17.91 15.47
C GLU A 111 14.69 18.00 14.37
N GLN A 112 15.09 18.47 13.20
CA GLN A 112 14.17 18.59 12.05
C GLN A 112 13.44 17.26 11.78
N PRO A 113 12.13 17.32 11.47
CA PRO A 113 11.34 16.17 11.07
C PRO A 113 11.97 15.42 9.88
N THR A 114 11.78 14.12 9.81
CA THR A 114 12.09 13.30 8.62
C THR A 114 11.11 13.62 7.49
N GLU A 115 11.42 13.17 6.28
CA GLU A 115 10.51 13.31 5.14
C GLU A 115 9.12 12.75 5.46
N PHE A 116 9.04 11.53 6.00
CA PHE A 116 7.75 10.90 6.29
C PHE A 116 6.96 11.63 7.39
N GLU A 117 7.63 12.15 8.41
CA GLU A 117 7.02 12.98 9.46
C GLU A 117 6.47 14.28 8.89
N MET A 118 7.21 14.92 7.97
CA MET A 118 6.76 16.13 7.28
C MET A 118 5.52 15.87 6.43
N VAL A 119 5.55 14.81 5.62
CA VAL A 119 4.43 14.43 4.75
C VAL A 119 3.19 14.09 5.59
N THR A 120 3.37 13.40 6.72
CA THR A 120 2.27 13.07 7.64
C THR A 120 1.65 14.34 8.25
N ALA A 121 2.46 15.30 8.67
CA ALA A 121 1.98 16.57 9.21
C ALA A 121 1.21 17.40 8.16
N ILE A 122 1.71 17.46 6.91
CA ILE A 122 1.02 18.10 5.77
C ILE A 122 -0.34 17.44 5.53
N ALA A 123 -0.40 16.10 5.52
CA ALA A 123 -1.62 15.35 5.32
C ALA A 123 -2.67 15.65 6.39
N PHE A 124 -2.28 15.64 7.65
CA PHE A 124 -3.21 15.95 8.77
C PHE A 124 -3.70 17.38 8.72
N ALA A 125 -2.84 18.35 8.38
CA ALA A 125 -3.25 19.73 8.18
C ALA A 125 -4.28 19.86 7.05
N TRP A 126 -4.06 19.20 5.93
CA TRP A 126 -4.96 19.23 4.78
C TRP A 126 -6.32 18.60 5.10
N PHE A 127 -6.34 17.41 5.68
CA PHE A 127 -7.57 16.72 6.07
C PHE A 127 -8.39 17.52 7.08
N ALA A 128 -7.73 18.14 8.07
CA ALA A 128 -8.39 18.99 9.05
C ALA A 128 -9.00 20.26 8.41
N ARG A 129 -8.26 20.95 7.53
CA ARG A 129 -8.74 22.13 6.77
C ARG A 129 -9.94 21.79 5.90
N ARG A 130 -9.90 20.63 5.28
CA ARG A 130 -10.97 20.12 4.42
C ARG A 130 -12.10 19.49 5.21
N ARG A 131 -12.02 19.45 6.57
CA ARG A 131 -13.03 18.90 7.48
C ARG A 131 -13.43 17.49 7.09
N CYS A 132 -12.45 16.59 6.96
CA CYS A 132 -12.74 15.18 6.76
C CYS A 132 -13.48 14.61 7.97
N ASP A 133 -14.54 13.82 7.71
CA ASP A 133 -15.29 13.14 8.76
C ASP A 133 -14.46 11.99 9.35
N ILE A 134 -13.69 11.33 8.50
CA ILE A 134 -12.81 10.22 8.87
C ILE A 134 -11.62 10.13 7.90
N VAL A 135 -10.47 9.70 8.42
CA VAL A 135 -9.26 9.47 7.64
C VAL A 135 -8.88 7.99 7.74
N VAL A 136 -8.78 7.30 6.61
CA VAL A 136 -8.18 5.98 6.53
C VAL A 136 -6.68 6.18 6.34
N CYS A 137 -5.91 5.84 7.38
CA CYS A 137 -4.50 6.18 7.50
C CYS A 137 -3.63 4.93 7.48
N GLU A 138 -2.82 4.77 6.45
CA GLU A 138 -1.83 3.70 6.34
C GLU A 138 -0.57 4.06 7.14
N VAL A 139 -0.12 3.13 7.98
CA VAL A 139 1.19 3.18 8.66
C VAL A 139 2.31 3.00 7.63
N GLY A 140 3.32 3.86 7.70
CA GLY A 140 4.50 3.74 6.82
C GLY A 140 5.31 2.48 7.12
N MET A 141 5.74 2.31 8.37
CA MET A 141 6.53 1.16 8.80
C MET A 141 6.28 0.82 10.28
N GLY A 142 6.12 -0.47 10.59
CA GLY A 142 5.91 -0.92 11.97
C GLY A 142 4.55 -0.51 12.50
N GLY A 143 4.51 0.36 13.50
CA GLY A 143 3.28 0.86 14.12
C GLY A 143 3.57 1.78 15.31
N GLU A 144 4.16 1.27 16.39
CA GLU A 144 4.34 1.99 17.65
C GLU A 144 5.06 3.34 17.50
N PHE A 145 6.13 3.36 16.71
CA PHE A 145 6.98 4.53 16.50
C PHE A 145 6.83 5.15 15.12
N ASP A 146 5.79 4.75 14.38
CA ASP A 146 5.49 5.35 13.08
C ASP A 146 4.90 6.76 13.24
N ALA A 147 5.29 7.69 12.37
CA ALA A 147 4.83 9.08 12.44
C ALA A 147 3.30 9.21 12.48
N THR A 148 2.57 8.29 11.83
CA THR A 148 1.11 8.29 11.86
C THR A 148 0.52 7.97 13.23
N ASN A 149 1.31 7.37 14.13
CA ASN A 149 0.83 6.94 15.45
C ASN A 149 0.76 8.07 16.52
N VAL A 150 1.02 9.31 16.15
CA VAL A 150 0.77 10.50 17.00
C VAL A 150 -0.72 10.77 17.24
N ILE A 151 -1.60 10.17 16.45
CA ILE A 151 -3.05 10.30 16.57
C ILE A 151 -3.58 9.74 17.90
N GLY A 152 -4.73 10.21 18.34
CA GLY A 152 -5.46 9.62 19.47
C GLY A 152 -5.91 8.18 19.21
N ALA A 153 -6.83 7.65 20.02
CA ALA A 153 -7.42 6.34 19.77
C ALA A 153 -8.19 6.36 18.43
N PRO A 154 -7.84 5.48 17.47
CA PRO A 154 -8.59 5.40 16.23
C PRO A 154 -9.98 4.77 16.45
N GLU A 155 -10.91 4.96 15.52
CA GLU A 155 -12.19 4.24 15.50
C GLU A 155 -11.95 2.73 15.32
N ALA A 156 -10.98 2.37 14.49
CA ALA A 156 -10.49 0.99 14.36
C ALA A 156 -8.98 0.97 14.12
N ALA A 157 -8.26 0.14 14.87
CA ALA A 157 -6.85 -0.21 14.63
C ALA A 157 -6.82 -1.53 13.85
N VAL A 158 -6.36 -1.49 12.60
CA VAL A 158 -6.43 -2.63 11.67
C VAL A 158 -5.04 -3.20 11.43
N LEU A 159 -4.87 -4.48 11.76
CA LEU A 159 -3.65 -5.23 11.52
C LEU A 159 -3.88 -6.18 10.33
N CYS A 160 -3.37 -5.81 9.17
CA CYS A 160 -3.33 -6.63 7.97
C CYS A 160 -2.34 -7.80 8.13
N ASN A 161 -2.09 -8.54 7.04
CA ASN A 161 -1.14 -9.66 7.05
C ASN A 161 0.21 -9.26 7.65
N ILE A 162 0.73 -10.08 8.57
CA ILE A 162 2.04 -9.95 9.20
C ILE A 162 2.98 -11.01 8.61
N GLY A 163 4.11 -10.56 8.11
CA GLY A 163 5.17 -11.38 7.53
C GLY A 163 6.55 -10.80 7.85
N LEU A 164 7.59 -11.53 7.49
CA LEU A 164 8.96 -11.05 7.63
C LEU A 164 9.23 -9.96 6.58
N ASP A 165 9.48 -8.75 7.04
CA ASP A 165 9.92 -7.60 6.26
C ASP A 165 10.55 -6.58 7.20
N HIS A 166 11.48 -5.76 6.71
CA HIS A 166 12.20 -4.78 7.52
C HIS A 166 12.79 -5.36 8.82
N THR A 167 13.33 -6.58 8.75
CA THR A 167 13.76 -7.35 9.92
C THR A 167 14.87 -6.68 10.72
N GLU A 168 15.69 -5.83 10.09
CA GLU A 168 16.73 -5.04 10.75
C GLU A 168 16.15 -3.98 11.71
N VAL A 169 14.93 -3.52 11.47
CA VAL A 169 14.28 -2.46 12.27
C VAL A 169 13.18 -3.03 13.16
N LEU A 170 12.36 -3.94 12.63
CA LEU A 170 11.16 -4.44 13.32
C LEU A 170 11.39 -5.74 14.10
N GLY A 171 12.56 -6.36 13.91
CA GLY A 171 12.93 -7.65 14.51
C GLY A 171 12.79 -8.82 13.54
N ASP A 172 13.41 -9.91 13.91
CA ASP A 172 13.68 -11.10 13.08
C ASP A 172 12.64 -12.23 13.27
N THR A 173 11.58 -12.00 14.05
CA THR A 173 10.47 -12.95 14.23
C THR A 173 9.12 -12.28 14.00
N LEU A 174 8.12 -13.11 13.65
CA LEU A 174 6.76 -12.63 13.41
C LEU A 174 6.16 -11.97 14.67
N GLU A 175 6.48 -12.50 15.85
CA GLU A 175 6.00 -12.00 17.14
C GLU A 175 6.58 -10.61 17.46
N LYS A 176 7.87 -10.37 17.18
CA LYS A 176 8.49 -9.05 17.35
C LYS A 176 7.87 -8.02 16.42
N ILE A 177 7.67 -8.39 15.15
CA ILE A 177 7.01 -7.56 14.16
C ILE A 177 5.55 -7.27 14.58
N ALA A 178 4.84 -8.28 15.08
CA ALA A 178 3.48 -8.14 15.60
C ALA A 178 3.43 -7.19 16.81
N ALA A 179 4.39 -7.27 17.72
CA ALA A 179 4.47 -6.40 18.89
C ALA A 179 4.59 -4.93 18.48
N THR A 180 5.54 -4.61 17.58
CA THR A 180 5.71 -3.24 17.08
C THR A 180 4.45 -2.73 16.36
N LYS A 181 3.81 -3.59 15.53
CA LYS A 181 2.58 -3.22 14.82
C LYS A 181 1.40 -3.01 15.77
N SER A 182 1.31 -3.80 16.83
CA SER A 182 0.26 -3.69 17.85
C SER A 182 0.28 -2.36 18.61
N GLY A 183 1.36 -1.59 18.52
CA GLY A 183 1.46 -0.25 19.12
C GLY A 183 0.43 0.76 18.62
N ILE A 184 -0.24 0.50 17.49
CA ILE A 184 -1.36 1.34 17.01
C ILE A 184 -2.67 1.08 17.79
N ILE A 185 -2.76 -0.01 18.57
CA ILE A 185 -3.93 -0.33 19.39
C ILE A 185 -3.87 0.49 20.66
N LYS A 186 -4.89 1.32 20.88
CA LYS A 186 -4.97 2.26 22.02
C LYS A 186 -6.26 2.05 22.82
N SER A 187 -6.27 2.53 24.05
CA SER A 187 -7.49 2.50 24.87
C SER A 187 -8.62 3.29 24.18
N GLY A 188 -9.81 2.67 24.11
CA GLY A 188 -10.99 3.27 23.47
C GLY A 188 -11.14 2.95 21.97
N CYS A 189 -10.19 2.23 21.34
CA CYS A 189 -10.37 1.72 19.99
C CYS A 189 -10.83 0.26 19.98
N ASP A 190 -11.33 -0.18 18.83
CA ASP A 190 -11.47 -1.60 18.48
C ASP A 190 -10.27 -2.03 17.60
N ALA A 191 -9.82 -3.27 17.75
CA ALA A 191 -8.75 -3.85 16.94
C ALA A 191 -9.32 -4.89 15.96
N VAL A 192 -8.93 -4.81 14.69
CA VAL A 192 -9.23 -5.82 13.65
C VAL A 192 -7.95 -6.53 13.29
N LEU A 193 -7.94 -7.86 13.36
CA LEU A 193 -6.75 -8.67 13.09
C LEU A 193 -6.97 -9.63 11.92
N TYR A 194 -6.15 -9.51 10.88
CA TYR A 194 -5.94 -10.57 9.90
C TYR A 194 -5.43 -11.81 10.63
N ARG A 195 -6.17 -12.93 10.57
CA ARG A 195 -5.76 -14.18 11.23
C ARG A 195 -4.38 -14.64 10.76
N SER A 196 -3.57 -15.06 11.71
CA SER A 196 -2.17 -15.40 11.49
C SER A 196 -1.80 -16.65 12.31
N THR A 197 -0.51 -16.81 12.64
CA THR A 197 -0.05 -17.86 13.54
C THR A 197 -0.48 -17.59 14.98
N ASP A 198 -0.58 -18.62 15.79
CA ASP A 198 -0.98 -18.53 17.20
C ASP A 198 -0.06 -17.56 17.99
N GLY A 199 1.24 -17.54 17.69
CA GLY A 199 2.18 -16.63 18.33
C GLY A 199 1.89 -15.16 18.03
N VAL A 200 1.60 -14.82 16.77
CA VAL A 200 1.19 -13.46 16.36
C VAL A 200 -0.13 -13.07 17.01
N GLU A 201 -1.11 -13.97 16.99
CA GLU A 201 -2.43 -13.69 17.59
C GLU A 201 -2.31 -13.44 19.10
N ALA A 202 -1.50 -14.24 19.81
CA ALA A 202 -1.28 -14.09 21.25
C ALA A 202 -0.68 -12.72 21.62
N VAL A 203 0.26 -12.20 20.80
CA VAL A 203 0.84 -10.87 20.99
C VAL A 203 -0.21 -9.78 20.87
N VAL A 204 -1.03 -9.83 19.80
CA VAL A 204 -2.10 -8.84 19.58
C VAL A 204 -3.17 -8.92 20.67
N GLU A 205 -3.59 -10.13 21.07
CA GLU A 205 -4.53 -10.35 22.19
C GLU A 205 -4.00 -9.77 23.51
N GLN A 206 -2.71 -9.98 23.77
CA GLN A 206 -2.09 -9.42 24.98
C GLN A 206 -2.17 -7.90 24.96
N ARG A 207 -1.82 -7.26 23.83
CA ARG A 207 -1.92 -5.81 23.69
C ARG A 207 -3.35 -5.31 23.86
N CYS A 208 -4.33 -5.98 23.28
CA CYS A 208 -5.74 -5.61 23.43
C CYS A 208 -6.18 -5.69 24.92
N ARG A 209 -5.77 -6.74 25.63
CA ARG A 209 -6.06 -6.86 27.09
C ARG A 209 -5.43 -5.72 27.89
N GLU A 210 -4.18 -5.35 27.59
CA GLU A 210 -3.46 -4.29 28.29
C GLU A 210 -4.13 -2.92 28.16
N VAL A 211 -4.65 -2.60 26.99
CA VAL A 211 -5.28 -1.30 26.73
C VAL A 211 -6.81 -1.32 26.83
N GLY A 212 -7.41 -2.49 27.07
CA GLY A 212 -8.88 -2.64 27.14
C GLY A 212 -9.58 -2.49 25.79
N ALA A 213 -8.91 -2.82 24.68
CA ALA A 213 -9.50 -2.80 23.35
C ALA A 213 -10.21 -4.09 23.01
N ALA A 214 -11.35 -4.02 22.32
CA ALA A 214 -12.02 -5.21 21.77
C ALA A 214 -11.26 -5.71 20.53
N LEU A 215 -11.06 -7.04 20.43
CA LEU A 215 -10.38 -7.68 19.30
C LEU A 215 -11.38 -8.43 18.41
N HIS A 216 -11.35 -8.11 17.12
CA HIS A 216 -12.12 -8.74 16.06
C HIS A 216 -11.17 -9.50 15.13
N LYS A 217 -11.12 -10.82 15.24
CA LYS A 217 -10.33 -11.67 14.36
C LYS A 217 -11.11 -11.99 13.10
N VAL A 218 -10.51 -11.77 11.93
CA VAL A 218 -11.15 -12.08 10.64
C VAL A 218 -11.28 -13.60 10.48
N ASP A 219 -12.48 -14.08 10.26
CA ASP A 219 -12.75 -15.51 10.06
C ASP A 219 -12.76 -15.86 8.56
N PHE A 220 -11.61 -16.26 8.05
CA PHE A 220 -11.47 -16.64 6.63
C PHE A 220 -12.21 -17.94 6.24
N THR A 221 -12.74 -18.68 7.19
CA THR A 221 -13.58 -19.85 6.85
C THR A 221 -14.91 -19.44 6.22
N GLN A 222 -15.33 -18.19 6.42
CA GLN A 222 -16.52 -17.60 5.80
C GLN A 222 -16.27 -16.98 4.44
N LEU A 223 -15.02 -17.01 3.93
CA LEU A 223 -14.64 -16.43 2.66
C LEU A 223 -14.74 -17.46 1.53
N HIS A 224 -15.65 -17.25 0.60
CA HIS A 224 -15.90 -18.19 -0.48
C HIS A 224 -15.82 -17.49 -1.83
N LEU A 225 -14.79 -17.78 -2.62
CA LEU A 225 -14.70 -17.33 -4.00
C LEU A 225 -15.76 -18.05 -4.85
N ARG A 226 -16.60 -17.28 -5.54
CA ARG A 226 -17.64 -17.79 -6.44
C ARG A 226 -17.16 -17.79 -7.90
N GLN A 227 -16.55 -16.69 -8.33
CA GLN A 227 -16.11 -16.49 -9.70
C GLN A 227 -14.92 -15.54 -9.73
N HIS A 228 -13.99 -15.75 -10.66
CA HIS A 228 -12.93 -14.80 -10.95
C HIS A 228 -12.66 -14.71 -12.47
N SER A 229 -12.24 -13.55 -12.90
CA SER A 229 -11.80 -13.26 -14.26
C SER A 229 -10.89 -12.02 -14.25
N LEU A 230 -10.35 -11.65 -15.40
CA LEU A 230 -9.57 -10.40 -15.54
C LEU A 230 -10.42 -9.12 -15.33
N GLU A 231 -11.73 -9.25 -15.21
CA GLU A 231 -12.65 -8.13 -14.91
C GLU A 231 -12.93 -7.97 -13.41
N GLY A 232 -12.50 -8.92 -12.58
CA GLY A 232 -12.72 -8.91 -11.14
C GLY A 232 -13.09 -10.26 -10.57
N GLN A 233 -13.49 -10.24 -9.31
CA GLN A 233 -13.83 -11.40 -8.51
C GLN A 233 -15.23 -11.25 -7.91
N VAL A 234 -15.97 -12.36 -7.77
CA VAL A 234 -17.24 -12.44 -7.04
C VAL A 234 -17.03 -13.40 -5.88
N PHE A 235 -17.41 -13.00 -4.68
CA PHE A 235 -17.17 -13.78 -3.47
C PHE A 235 -18.25 -13.55 -2.42
N ASP A 236 -18.30 -14.46 -1.44
CA ASP A 236 -19.15 -14.32 -0.24
C ASP A 236 -18.27 -14.15 0.98
N PHE A 237 -18.72 -13.35 1.94
CA PHE A 237 -18.08 -13.21 3.24
C PHE A 237 -19.04 -12.67 4.31
N GLY A 238 -19.01 -13.27 5.50
CA GLY A 238 -19.72 -12.74 6.69
C GLY A 238 -21.23 -12.65 6.51
N GLY A 239 -21.85 -13.62 5.83
CA GLY A 239 -23.28 -13.62 5.50
C GLY A 239 -23.67 -12.75 4.31
N ARG A 240 -22.73 -12.03 3.70
CA ARG A 240 -22.93 -11.28 2.46
C ARG A 240 -22.60 -12.16 1.27
N GLU A 241 -23.52 -12.27 0.33
CA GLU A 241 -23.36 -13.08 -0.88
C GLU A 241 -23.12 -12.21 -2.10
N ASN A 242 -22.40 -12.74 -3.09
CA ASN A 242 -22.15 -12.10 -4.40
C ASN A 242 -21.58 -10.68 -4.30
N LEU A 243 -20.57 -10.48 -3.44
CA LEU A 243 -19.80 -9.26 -3.41
C LEU A 243 -18.88 -9.19 -4.61
N HIS A 244 -18.79 -8.02 -5.24
CA HIS A 244 -17.90 -7.76 -6.38
C HIS A 244 -16.64 -7.02 -5.94
N LEU A 245 -15.48 -7.48 -6.39
CA LEU A 245 -14.19 -6.85 -6.15
C LEU A 245 -13.39 -6.77 -7.47
N PRO A 246 -13.08 -5.57 -7.98
CA PRO A 246 -12.26 -5.40 -9.18
C PRO A 246 -10.78 -5.78 -9.00
N LEU A 247 -10.28 -5.75 -7.76
CA LEU A 247 -8.89 -6.09 -7.47
C LEU A 247 -8.69 -7.60 -7.57
N LEU A 248 -7.67 -8.02 -8.31
CA LEU A 248 -7.44 -9.41 -8.67
C LEU A 248 -6.55 -10.13 -7.67
N GLY A 249 -6.82 -11.42 -7.49
CA GLY A 249 -6.01 -12.33 -6.70
C GLY A 249 -6.62 -12.70 -5.34
N LYS A 250 -6.35 -13.92 -4.92
CA LYS A 250 -6.85 -14.48 -3.65
C LYS A 250 -6.48 -13.63 -2.43
N HIS A 251 -5.26 -13.06 -2.43
CA HIS A 251 -4.83 -12.16 -1.35
C HIS A 251 -5.69 -10.89 -1.24
N GLN A 252 -6.28 -10.41 -2.34
CA GLN A 252 -7.18 -9.27 -2.31
C GLN A 252 -8.54 -9.63 -1.69
N LEU A 253 -9.00 -10.88 -1.81
CA LEU A 253 -10.18 -11.35 -1.10
C LEU A 253 -9.95 -11.38 0.42
N HIS A 254 -8.75 -11.79 0.86
CA HIS A 254 -8.38 -11.71 2.27
C HIS A 254 -8.34 -10.25 2.76
N ASN A 255 -7.77 -9.33 1.98
CA ASN A 255 -7.78 -7.91 2.30
C ASN A 255 -9.22 -7.36 2.34
N ALA A 256 -10.10 -7.81 1.45
CA ALA A 256 -11.53 -7.45 1.46
C ALA A 256 -12.24 -7.96 2.71
N ALA A 257 -11.93 -9.17 3.17
CA ALA A 257 -12.48 -9.70 4.43
C ALA A 257 -12.04 -8.86 5.64
N VAL A 258 -10.78 -8.37 5.67
CA VAL A 258 -10.30 -7.43 6.69
C VAL A 258 -11.05 -6.09 6.60
N ALA A 259 -11.21 -5.55 5.39
CA ALA A 259 -11.96 -4.31 5.17
C ALA A 259 -13.42 -4.45 5.61
N LEU A 260 -14.10 -5.54 5.24
CA LEU A 260 -15.48 -5.82 5.65
C LEU A 260 -15.64 -5.94 7.17
N THR A 261 -14.73 -6.67 7.83
CA THR A 261 -14.72 -6.75 9.30
C THR A 261 -14.49 -5.37 9.93
N THR A 262 -13.64 -4.54 9.33
CA THR A 262 -13.43 -3.15 9.78
C THR A 262 -14.71 -2.32 9.64
N LEU A 263 -15.43 -2.45 8.53
CA LEU A 263 -16.70 -1.75 8.32
C LEU A 263 -17.78 -2.22 9.31
N ASP A 264 -17.84 -3.52 9.63
CA ASP A 264 -18.73 -4.04 10.67
C ASP A 264 -18.43 -3.43 12.05
N VAL A 265 -17.15 -3.21 12.37
CA VAL A 265 -16.72 -2.53 13.58
C VAL A 265 -17.18 -1.07 13.55
N LEU A 266 -16.98 -0.35 12.45
CA LEU A 266 -17.43 1.05 12.30
C LEU A 266 -18.96 1.15 12.45
N GLN A 267 -19.74 0.26 11.86
CA GLN A 267 -21.20 0.22 12.04
C GLN A 267 -21.58 0.08 13.52
N LYS A 268 -20.94 -0.84 14.26
CA LYS A 268 -21.14 -1.02 15.71
C LYS A 268 -20.79 0.22 16.52
N ARG A 269 -19.82 1.02 16.05
CA ARG A 269 -19.44 2.31 16.66
C ARG A 269 -20.34 3.48 16.24
N GLY A 270 -21.40 3.21 15.47
CA GLY A 270 -22.42 4.19 15.11
C GLY A 270 -22.21 4.90 13.78
N TRP A 271 -21.23 4.47 12.94
CA TRP A 271 -21.10 4.96 11.57
C TRP A 271 -22.25 4.40 10.72
N ASN A 272 -22.98 5.31 10.06
CA ASN A 272 -24.10 4.92 9.20
C ASN A 272 -23.57 4.46 7.82
N ILE A 273 -23.35 3.16 7.72
CA ILE A 273 -22.86 2.48 6.50
C ILE A 273 -23.88 1.41 6.16
N THR A 274 -24.55 1.49 5.03
CA THR A 274 -25.55 0.51 4.60
C THR A 274 -24.90 -0.65 3.86
N GLU A 275 -25.62 -1.77 3.72
CA GLU A 275 -25.17 -2.89 2.89
C GLU A 275 -25.01 -2.50 1.42
N ASP A 276 -25.81 -1.57 0.91
CA ASP A 276 -25.66 -1.04 -0.44
C ASP A 276 -24.38 -0.23 -0.60
N ASP A 277 -24.02 0.59 0.40
CA ASP A 277 -22.76 1.33 0.42
C ASP A 277 -21.55 0.39 0.38
N ILE A 278 -21.61 -0.71 1.16
CA ILE A 278 -20.56 -1.73 1.16
C ILE A 278 -20.42 -2.36 -0.23
N ARG A 279 -21.52 -2.81 -0.83
CA ARG A 279 -21.51 -3.44 -2.15
C ARG A 279 -21.01 -2.50 -3.23
N GLN A 280 -21.55 -1.29 -3.28
CA GLN A 280 -21.17 -0.30 -4.28
C GLN A 280 -19.75 0.21 -4.09
N GLY A 281 -19.32 0.47 -2.85
CA GLY A 281 -17.97 0.90 -2.54
C GLY A 281 -16.93 -0.14 -2.91
N LEU A 282 -17.15 -1.43 -2.59
CA LEU A 282 -16.24 -2.51 -2.97
C LEU A 282 -16.17 -2.69 -4.50
N SER A 283 -17.33 -2.64 -5.19
CA SER A 283 -17.38 -2.84 -6.64
C SER A 283 -16.71 -1.72 -7.46
N ARG A 284 -16.43 -0.57 -6.84
CA ARG A 284 -15.83 0.60 -7.48
C ARG A 284 -14.41 0.89 -7.00
N VAL A 285 -13.86 0.06 -6.10
CA VAL A 285 -12.52 0.30 -5.59
C VAL A 285 -11.48 0.18 -6.69
N THR A 286 -10.55 1.13 -6.70
CA THR A 286 -9.37 1.10 -7.55
C THR A 286 -8.13 1.20 -6.67
N TRP A 287 -7.10 0.42 -6.98
CA TRP A 287 -5.84 0.49 -6.28
C TRP A 287 -4.70 0.17 -7.24
N PRO A 288 -3.96 1.17 -7.72
CA PRO A 288 -2.93 0.98 -8.73
C PRO A 288 -1.80 0.05 -8.30
N GLY A 289 -1.18 -0.61 -9.29
CA GLY A 289 0.02 -1.41 -9.10
C GLY A 289 -0.17 -2.72 -8.33
N ARG A 290 -1.38 -3.28 -8.32
CA ARG A 290 -1.66 -4.59 -7.72
C ARG A 290 -2.32 -5.50 -8.73
N PHE A 291 -1.50 -6.25 -9.49
CA PHE A 291 -1.89 -7.10 -10.62
C PHE A 291 -2.90 -6.39 -11.51
N GLN A 292 -2.55 -5.16 -11.85
CA GLN A 292 -3.42 -4.22 -12.56
C GLN A 292 -3.21 -4.32 -14.06
N ILE A 293 -4.31 -4.39 -14.83
CA ILE A 293 -4.27 -4.26 -16.28
C ILE A 293 -4.21 -2.78 -16.63
N ILE A 294 -3.17 -2.38 -17.36
CA ILE A 294 -3.00 -1.01 -17.88
C ILE A 294 -3.19 -0.91 -19.39
N ARG A 295 -3.14 -2.05 -20.10
CA ARG A 295 -3.41 -2.11 -21.55
C ARG A 295 -4.00 -3.48 -21.89
N ARG A 296 -4.85 -3.54 -22.91
CA ARG A 296 -5.55 -4.78 -23.27
C ARG A 296 -5.02 -5.47 -24.53
N ALA A 297 -4.27 -4.78 -25.38
CA ALA A 297 -3.71 -5.34 -26.62
C ALA A 297 -2.33 -4.71 -26.93
N PRO A 298 -1.19 -5.40 -26.66
CA PRO A 298 -1.11 -6.64 -25.88
C PRO A 298 -1.68 -6.47 -24.48
N LEU A 299 -2.03 -7.58 -23.84
CA LEU A 299 -2.42 -7.53 -22.43
C LEU A 299 -1.20 -7.13 -21.59
N PHE A 300 -1.26 -5.97 -20.94
CA PHE A 300 -0.15 -5.47 -20.12
C PHE A 300 -0.61 -5.33 -18.66
N LEU A 301 0.04 -6.11 -17.79
CA LEU A 301 -0.21 -6.08 -16.35
C LEU A 301 1.00 -5.52 -15.60
N ILE A 302 0.72 -4.81 -14.51
CA ILE A 302 1.73 -4.31 -13.57
C ILE A 302 1.46 -4.83 -12.16
N ASP A 303 2.51 -5.17 -11.43
CA ASP A 303 2.45 -5.57 -10.01
C ASP A 303 3.64 -5.03 -9.21
N GLY A 304 3.35 -4.37 -8.10
CA GLY A 304 4.37 -3.80 -7.21
C GLY A 304 4.93 -4.78 -6.16
N GLY A 305 4.71 -6.07 -6.32
CA GLY A 305 5.27 -7.09 -5.44
C GLY A 305 6.80 -7.05 -5.40
N HIS A 306 7.36 -6.97 -4.18
CA HIS A 306 8.79 -6.76 -3.98
C HIS A 306 9.34 -7.52 -2.75
N ASN A 307 8.57 -8.43 -2.18
CA ASN A 307 8.99 -9.35 -1.12
C ASN A 307 8.51 -10.79 -1.41
N PRO A 308 9.07 -11.82 -0.75
CA PRO A 308 8.75 -13.22 -1.07
C PRO A 308 7.25 -13.55 -1.01
N GLN A 309 6.51 -13.04 -0.02
CA GLN A 309 5.06 -13.29 0.08
C GLN A 309 4.29 -12.66 -1.09
N CYS A 310 4.64 -11.43 -1.49
CA CYS A 310 4.02 -10.77 -2.64
C CYS A 310 4.27 -11.55 -3.93
N ILE A 311 5.49 -12.07 -4.11
CA ILE A 311 5.83 -12.85 -5.31
C ILE A 311 5.14 -14.20 -5.36
N GLN A 312 4.95 -14.86 -4.22
CA GLN A 312 4.11 -16.06 -4.16
C GLN A 312 2.67 -15.77 -4.59
N ALA A 313 2.11 -14.64 -4.12
CA ALA A 313 0.79 -14.21 -4.54
C ALA A 313 0.74 -13.86 -6.04
N LEU A 314 1.80 -13.22 -6.57
CA LEU A 314 1.92 -12.93 -8.00
C LEU A 314 1.98 -14.23 -8.84
N ALA A 315 2.78 -15.20 -8.44
CA ALA A 315 2.86 -16.49 -9.14
C ALA A 315 1.50 -17.21 -9.14
N GLN A 316 0.77 -17.16 -8.02
CA GLN A 316 -0.59 -17.69 -7.96
C GLN A 316 -1.54 -16.94 -8.90
N ASN A 317 -1.45 -15.59 -8.95
CA ASN A 317 -2.26 -14.79 -9.87
C ASN A 317 -1.97 -15.13 -11.34
N ILE A 318 -0.70 -15.35 -11.69
CA ILE A 318 -0.32 -15.79 -13.03
C ILE A 318 -1.01 -17.11 -13.36
N ALA A 319 -0.95 -18.09 -12.46
CA ALA A 319 -1.58 -19.39 -12.66
C ALA A 319 -3.12 -19.29 -12.79
N ASP A 320 -3.76 -18.46 -11.97
CA ASP A 320 -5.22 -18.34 -11.90
C ASP A 320 -5.79 -17.53 -13.08
N TYR A 321 -5.14 -16.41 -13.49
CA TYR A 321 -5.68 -15.45 -14.44
C TYR A 321 -5.05 -15.51 -15.83
N LEU A 322 -3.84 -16.08 -15.96
CA LEU A 322 -3.09 -16.15 -17.20
C LEU A 322 -2.67 -17.59 -17.55
N PRO A 323 -3.58 -18.59 -17.40
CA PRO A 323 -3.20 -19.98 -17.62
C PRO A 323 -2.71 -20.17 -19.08
N ASN A 324 -1.52 -20.79 -19.21
CA ASN A 324 -0.91 -21.11 -20.51
C ASN A 324 -0.60 -19.89 -21.41
N ARG A 325 -0.57 -18.67 -20.87
CA ARG A 325 -0.15 -17.49 -21.63
C ARG A 325 1.36 -17.31 -21.52
N PRO A 326 2.08 -17.22 -22.63
CA PRO A 326 3.50 -16.87 -22.61
C PRO A 326 3.65 -15.42 -22.15
N LEU A 327 4.54 -15.19 -21.17
CA LEU A 327 4.76 -13.87 -20.60
C LEU A 327 6.08 -13.27 -21.07
N THR A 328 6.04 -12.12 -21.72
CA THR A 328 7.17 -11.19 -21.81
C THR A 328 7.26 -10.44 -20.49
N VAL A 329 8.34 -10.66 -19.73
CA VAL A 329 8.51 -10.06 -18.41
C VAL A 329 9.38 -8.82 -18.51
N LEU A 330 8.81 -7.65 -18.21
CA LEU A 330 9.54 -6.39 -18.01
C LEU A 330 9.83 -6.22 -16.52
N THR A 331 11.09 -5.99 -16.14
CA THR A 331 11.43 -5.98 -14.71
C THR A 331 12.63 -5.12 -14.36
N GLY A 332 12.62 -4.60 -13.14
CA GLY A 332 13.70 -3.90 -12.47
C GLY A 332 13.52 -3.97 -10.96
N VAL A 333 14.59 -4.09 -10.21
CA VAL A 333 14.54 -4.39 -8.77
C VAL A 333 15.54 -3.55 -7.99
N LEU A 334 15.26 -3.32 -6.70
CA LEU A 334 16.22 -2.73 -5.78
C LEU A 334 17.21 -3.80 -5.26
N GLY A 335 18.48 -3.44 -5.15
CA GLY A 335 19.56 -4.36 -4.78
C GLY A 335 19.51 -4.86 -3.34
N ASP A 336 18.77 -4.17 -2.46
CA ASP A 336 18.55 -4.54 -1.05
C ASP A 336 17.42 -5.57 -0.85
N LYS A 337 16.76 -6.03 -1.94
CA LYS A 337 15.72 -7.04 -1.89
C LYS A 337 16.26 -8.44 -2.20
N ASP A 338 15.58 -9.47 -1.67
CA ASP A 338 15.89 -10.87 -2.03
C ASP A 338 15.36 -11.21 -3.43
N TYR A 339 15.95 -10.56 -4.44
CA TYR A 339 15.54 -10.75 -5.84
C TYR A 339 15.82 -12.18 -6.33
N HIS A 340 16.76 -12.91 -5.73
CA HIS A 340 17.03 -14.30 -6.06
C HIS A 340 15.79 -15.20 -5.82
N CYS A 341 15.12 -15.00 -4.69
CA CYS A 341 13.89 -15.72 -4.38
C CYS A 341 12.72 -15.24 -5.27
N MET A 342 12.67 -13.94 -5.56
CA MET A 342 11.58 -13.32 -6.32
C MET A 342 11.48 -13.88 -7.75
N TYR A 343 12.57 -13.98 -8.48
CA TYR A 343 12.52 -14.40 -9.89
C TYR A 343 12.29 -15.90 -10.07
N ARG A 344 12.74 -16.72 -9.14
CA ARG A 344 12.57 -18.18 -9.22
C ARG A 344 11.11 -18.60 -9.36
N SER A 345 10.19 -17.92 -8.68
CA SER A 345 8.76 -18.26 -8.68
C SER A 345 8.02 -17.86 -9.96
N VAL A 346 8.58 -16.95 -10.77
CA VAL A 346 7.93 -16.43 -12.00
C VAL A 346 8.65 -16.91 -13.26
N ALA A 347 9.92 -17.33 -13.17
CA ALA A 347 10.75 -17.67 -14.31
C ALA A 347 10.15 -18.76 -15.22
N ASP A 348 9.45 -19.75 -14.66
CA ASP A 348 8.84 -20.83 -15.44
C ASP A 348 7.71 -20.34 -16.36
N HIS A 349 7.06 -19.22 -15.98
CA HIS A 349 6.00 -18.60 -16.78
C HIS A 349 6.54 -17.64 -17.85
N ALA A 350 7.78 -17.17 -17.69
CA ALA A 350 8.39 -16.22 -18.62
C ALA A 350 8.87 -16.92 -19.89
N VAL A 351 8.66 -16.31 -21.05
CA VAL A 351 9.32 -16.69 -22.31
C VAL A 351 10.61 -15.90 -22.50
N GLU A 352 10.68 -14.71 -21.97
CA GLU A 352 11.85 -13.83 -21.97
C GLU A 352 11.78 -12.81 -20.83
N PHE A 353 12.91 -12.17 -20.57
CA PHE A 353 13.03 -11.05 -19.65
C PHE A 353 13.58 -9.82 -20.36
N ILE A 354 12.98 -8.67 -20.09
CA ILE A 354 13.47 -7.36 -20.47
C ILE A 354 13.78 -6.63 -19.16
N THR A 355 15.04 -6.20 -18.97
CA THR A 355 15.47 -5.58 -17.74
C THR A 355 15.68 -4.09 -17.91
N VAL A 356 15.27 -3.32 -16.92
CA VAL A 356 15.43 -1.86 -16.85
C VAL A 356 15.93 -1.45 -15.46
N THR A 357 16.47 -0.25 -15.36
CA THR A 357 16.93 0.32 -14.08
C THR A 357 15.84 1.25 -13.53
N PRO A 358 15.19 0.92 -12.39
CA PRO A 358 14.27 1.85 -11.72
C PRO A 358 14.97 3.15 -11.31
N ASP A 359 14.27 4.28 -11.36
CA ASP A 359 14.81 5.56 -10.87
C ASP A 359 14.88 5.58 -9.34
N ASN A 360 15.88 4.90 -8.81
CA ASN A 360 16.16 4.83 -7.38
C ASN A 360 17.64 4.52 -7.16
N PRO A 361 18.35 5.24 -6.26
CA PRO A 361 19.79 5.03 -6.01
C PRO A 361 20.15 3.63 -5.50
N ARG A 362 19.19 2.84 -5.01
CA ARG A 362 19.38 1.46 -4.58
C ARG A 362 19.09 0.43 -5.66
N ALA A 363 18.72 0.87 -6.88
CA ALA A 363 18.36 -0.05 -7.95
C ALA A 363 19.57 -0.84 -8.46
N LEU A 364 19.34 -2.12 -8.79
CA LEU A 364 20.27 -2.82 -9.66
C LEU A 364 20.18 -2.25 -11.07
N THR A 365 21.32 -2.12 -11.75
CA THR A 365 21.34 -1.78 -13.16
C THR A 365 20.67 -2.87 -14.01
N ALA A 366 20.10 -2.49 -15.14
CA ALA A 366 19.51 -3.43 -16.09
C ALA A 366 20.50 -4.54 -16.47
N GLN A 367 21.78 -4.21 -16.65
CA GLN A 367 22.85 -5.13 -17.00
C GLN A 367 23.19 -6.11 -15.87
N GLU A 368 23.20 -5.65 -14.61
CA GLU A 368 23.46 -6.53 -13.45
C GLU A 368 22.32 -7.52 -13.26
N LEU A 369 21.08 -7.05 -13.36
CA LEU A 369 19.90 -7.91 -13.26
C LEU A 369 19.86 -8.92 -14.41
N ALA A 370 20.19 -8.49 -15.64
CA ALA A 370 20.24 -9.38 -16.81
C ALA A 370 21.24 -10.52 -16.61
N LYS A 371 22.44 -10.26 -16.08
CA LYS A 371 23.47 -11.30 -15.79
C LYS A 371 22.91 -12.40 -14.87
N TYR A 372 22.10 -12.03 -13.89
CA TYR A 372 21.47 -13.00 -13.01
C TYR A 372 20.37 -13.79 -13.74
N LEU A 373 19.48 -13.11 -14.49
CA LEU A 373 18.32 -13.75 -15.11
C LEU A 373 18.66 -14.71 -16.25
N VAL A 374 19.81 -14.56 -16.89
CA VAL A 374 20.34 -15.55 -17.89
C VAL A 374 20.43 -16.96 -17.29
N SER A 375 20.65 -17.08 -15.97
CA SER A 375 20.73 -18.38 -15.28
C SER A 375 19.44 -19.21 -15.39
N PHE A 376 18.31 -18.61 -15.72
CA PHE A 376 17.04 -19.30 -15.94
C PHE A 376 16.89 -19.89 -17.36
N GLY A 377 17.91 -19.73 -18.23
CA GLY A 377 17.92 -20.30 -19.58
C GLY A 377 16.91 -19.65 -20.54
N LYS A 378 16.50 -18.41 -20.25
CA LYS A 378 15.59 -17.62 -21.08
C LYS A 378 16.35 -16.48 -21.76
N PRO A 379 15.88 -15.97 -22.92
CA PRO A 379 16.39 -14.72 -23.48
C PRO A 379 16.27 -13.57 -22.47
N VAL A 380 17.30 -12.72 -22.37
CA VAL A 380 17.29 -11.55 -21.48
C VAL A 380 17.88 -10.36 -22.25
N THR A 381 17.12 -9.27 -22.31
CA THR A 381 17.53 -8.05 -23.00
C THR A 381 17.56 -6.87 -22.01
N PRO A 382 18.73 -6.33 -21.66
CA PRO A 382 18.82 -5.10 -20.88
C PRO A 382 18.54 -3.88 -21.77
N CYS A 383 17.75 -2.94 -21.25
CA CYS A 383 17.43 -1.68 -21.91
C CYS A 383 17.98 -0.49 -21.10
N ASP A 384 18.36 0.57 -21.80
CA ASP A 384 18.96 1.77 -21.19
C ASP A 384 17.90 2.62 -20.46
N THR A 385 16.68 2.67 -20.98
CA THR A 385 15.57 3.41 -20.37
C THR A 385 14.34 2.53 -20.14
N VAL A 386 13.50 2.92 -19.19
CA VAL A 386 12.21 2.24 -18.95
C VAL A 386 11.32 2.31 -20.19
N ALA A 387 11.30 3.45 -20.89
CA ALA A 387 10.51 3.63 -22.10
C ALA A 387 10.95 2.68 -23.24
N ASP A 388 12.26 2.46 -23.42
CA ASP A 388 12.76 1.48 -24.39
C ASP A 388 12.35 0.07 -24.01
N GLY A 389 12.45 -0.27 -22.73
CA GLY A 389 12.01 -1.58 -22.22
C GLY A 389 10.51 -1.82 -22.44
N VAL A 390 9.67 -0.82 -22.20
CA VAL A 390 8.21 -0.90 -22.43
C VAL A 390 7.92 -1.12 -23.93
N ARG A 391 8.53 -0.33 -24.81
CA ARG A 391 8.35 -0.49 -26.27
C ARG A 391 8.76 -1.88 -26.74
N LEU A 392 9.94 -2.32 -26.31
CA LEU A 392 10.45 -3.64 -26.68
C LEU A 392 9.53 -4.77 -26.17
N ALA A 393 9.03 -4.65 -24.93
CA ALA A 393 8.11 -5.63 -24.36
C ALA A 393 6.79 -5.72 -25.14
N ILE A 394 6.25 -4.57 -25.54
CA ILE A 394 5.03 -4.50 -26.36
C ILE A 394 5.28 -5.11 -27.75
N ASP A 395 6.39 -4.77 -28.40
CA ASP A 395 6.73 -5.28 -29.73
C ASP A 395 6.94 -6.80 -29.72
N HIS A 396 7.67 -7.32 -28.74
CA HIS A 396 7.94 -8.75 -28.61
C HIS A 396 6.66 -9.55 -28.25
N ALA A 397 5.83 -9.03 -27.36
CA ALA A 397 4.56 -9.67 -27.03
C ALA A 397 3.61 -9.72 -28.23
N GLY A 398 3.67 -8.75 -29.15
CA GLY A 398 2.74 -8.62 -30.25
C GLY A 398 1.31 -8.38 -29.76
N LYS A 399 0.36 -8.25 -30.67
CA LYS A 399 -1.02 -7.83 -30.35
C LYS A 399 -1.75 -8.77 -29.37
N ASP A 400 -1.52 -10.08 -29.48
CA ASP A 400 -2.24 -11.10 -28.72
C ASP A 400 -1.45 -11.65 -27.53
N GLY A 401 -0.22 -11.16 -27.33
CA GLY A 401 0.65 -11.57 -26.24
C GLY A 401 0.34 -10.89 -24.91
N THR A 402 1.17 -11.21 -23.94
CA THR A 402 1.01 -10.71 -22.56
C THR A 402 2.33 -10.19 -22.03
N VAL A 403 2.33 -8.96 -21.55
CA VAL A 403 3.45 -8.34 -20.81
C VAL A 403 3.08 -8.30 -19.33
N LEU A 404 4.03 -8.73 -18.50
CA LEU A 404 3.94 -8.57 -17.04
C LEU A 404 5.13 -7.73 -16.56
N CYS A 405 4.85 -6.57 -15.95
CA CYS A 405 5.86 -5.77 -15.29
C CYS A 405 5.77 -5.94 -13.77
N TYR A 406 6.90 -6.33 -13.12
CA TYR A 406 7.00 -6.42 -11.66
C TYR A 406 8.43 -6.23 -11.17
N GLY A 407 8.62 -6.17 -9.84
CA GLY A 407 9.92 -6.15 -9.17
C GLY A 407 10.13 -4.95 -8.25
N SER A 408 9.56 -3.80 -8.58
CA SER A 408 9.64 -2.61 -7.72
C SER A 408 8.46 -1.66 -7.95
N LEU A 409 7.91 -1.10 -6.87
CA LEU A 409 6.91 -0.03 -6.98
C LEU A 409 7.47 1.22 -7.67
N TYR A 410 8.76 1.50 -7.49
CA TYR A 410 9.44 2.66 -8.10
C TYR A 410 9.56 2.58 -9.63
N LEU A 411 9.39 1.38 -10.20
CA LEU A 411 9.37 1.17 -11.65
C LEU A 411 8.01 1.48 -12.26
N LEU A 412 6.93 1.26 -11.50
CA LEU A 412 5.57 1.22 -12.07
C LEU A 412 5.11 2.56 -12.62
N GLY A 413 5.52 3.68 -11.99
CA GLY A 413 5.17 5.03 -12.45
C GLY A 413 5.69 5.30 -13.85
N ASP A 414 6.98 5.01 -14.08
CA ASP A 414 7.61 5.21 -15.38
C ASP A 414 7.01 4.29 -16.45
N VAL A 415 6.66 3.05 -16.06
CA VAL A 415 6.00 2.11 -16.97
C VAL A 415 4.60 2.58 -17.36
N ILE A 416 3.80 3.06 -16.40
CA ILE A 416 2.46 3.61 -16.68
C ILE A 416 2.56 4.77 -17.66
N ASN A 417 3.48 5.71 -17.42
CA ASN A 417 3.70 6.87 -18.30
C ASN A 417 4.22 6.49 -19.69
N ALA A 418 4.89 5.35 -19.85
CA ALA A 418 5.49 4.92 -21.12
C ALA A 418 4.56 4.00 -21.96
N VAL A 419 3.49 3.44 -21.39
CA VAL A 419 2.54 2.55 -22.08
C VAL A 419 1.54 3.34 -22.91
N ASP A 420 1.21 4.57 -22.51
CA ASP A 420 0.34 5.51 -23.25
C ASP A 420 1.08 6.10 -24.45
#